data_88e8a0ab6a9072d283b332c37e0a1322
#
_entry.id   88e8a0ab6a9072d283b332c37e0a1322
#
_cell.length_a   1.000
_cell.length_b   1.000
_cell.length_c   1.000
_cell.angle_alpha   90.00
_cell.angle_beta   90.00
_cell.angle_gamma   90.00
#
_symmetry.space_group_name_H-M   'P 1'
#
loop_
_entity.id
_entity.type
_entity.pdbx_description
1 polymer ?
#
loop_
_entity_poly.entity_id
_entity_poly.type
_entity_poly.pdbx_seq_one_letter_code
_entity_poly.pdbx_strand_id
1 'polypeptide(L)'
;EFQDMVAALLASMGYYISLVATKGRDGGIDIIMYTDPLGTKPPRIIVQVKHRPDSSVPSDDIQRLVGTMKRDSDVGIFVTSGDFSNPAKQEARLSGKHIELIDFDRFINLWQEHYNKMDDKQKNMLPLQPIYFLGVNE
;
A
#
# COMPACT_ATOMS: atom_id res chain seq x y z
N GLU A 1 1.60 -12.83 6.29
CA GLU A 1 2.33 -12.15 5.23
C GLU A 1 1.99 -10.69 5.11
N PHE A 2 3.01 -9.86 5.00
CA PHE A 2 2.79 -8.42 4.89
C PHE A 2 2.07 -8.06 3.58
N GLN A 3 2.44 -8.70 2.47
CA GLN A 3 1.78 -8.46 1.20
C GLN A 3 0.28 -8.77 1.26
N ASP A 4 -0.09 -9.85 1.94
CA ASP A 4 -1.50 -10.21 2.12
C ASP A 4 -2.24 -9.17 2.97
N MET A 5 -1.58 -8.65 3.99
CA MET A 5 -2.14 -7.57 4.81
C MET A 5 -2.34 -6.30 3.98
N VAL A 6 -1.39 -5.96 3.13
CA VAL A 6 -1.52 -4.81 2.24
C VAL A 6 -2.70 -4.99 1.30
N ALA A 7 -2.84 -6.17 0.69
CA ALA A 7 -3.97 -6.46 -0.19
C ALA A 7 -5.30 -6.35 0.55
N ALA A 8 -5.37 -6.88 1.78
CA ALA A 8 -6.58 -6.80 2.60
C ALA A 8 -6.95 -5.34 2.91
N LEU A 9 -5.96 -4.53 3.27
CA LEU A 9 -6.17 -3.10 3.53
C LEU A 9 -6.73 -2.40 2.29
N LEU A 10 -6.08 -2.58 1.15
CA LEU A 10 -6.49 -1.91 -0.10
C LEU A 10 -7.89 -2.33 -0.53
N ALA A 11 -8.22 -3.61 -0.38
CA ALA A 11 -9.58 -4.10 -0.66
C ALA A 11 -10.61 -3.45 0.27
N SER A 12 -10.27 -3.29 1.55
CA SER A 12 -11.16 -2.66 2.52
C SER A 12 -11.42 -1.17 2.21
N MET A 13 -10.51 -0.54 1.50
CA MET A 13 -10.65 0.85 1.05
C MET A 13 -11.59 0.99 -0.16
N GLY A 14 -12.00 -0.13 -0.77
CA GLY A 14 -12.91 -0.12 -1.91
C GLY A 14 -12.22 -0.32 -3.26
N TYR A 15 -10.92 -0.59 -3.28
CA TYR A 15 -10.23 -0.91 -4.54
C TYR A 15 -10.53 -2.34 -4.98
N TYR A 16 -10.52 -2.54 -6.29
CA TYR A 16 -10.74 -3.85 -6.91
C TYR A 16 -9.41 -4.42 -7.35
N ILE A 17 -8.96 -5.46 -6.66
CA ILE A 17 -7.66 -6.07 -6.90
C ILE A 17 -7.77 -7.06 -8.05
N SER A 18 -7.00 -6.85 -9.12
CA SER A 18 -7.01 -7.72 -10.28
C SER A 18 -5.84 -8.70 -10.29
N LEU A 19 -4.75 -8.36 -9.60
CA LEU A 19 -3.57 -9.22 -9.54
C LEU A 19 -2.90 -9.07 -8.18
N VAL A 20 -2.58 -10.21 -7.57
CA VAL A 20 -1.63 -10.28 -6.45
C VAL A 20 -0.52 -11.23 -6.91
N ALA A 21 0.71 -10.73 -7.00
CA ALA A 21 1.82 -11.52 -7.51
C ALA A 21 2.20 -12.64 -6.55
N THR A 22 2.71 -13.71 -7.13
CA THR A 22 3.22 -14.83 -6.36
C THR A 22 4.48 -14.39 -5.59
N LYS A 23 4.57 -14.84 -4.35
CA LYS A 23 5.71 -14.55 -3.48
C LYS A 23 7.02 -14.99 -4.12
N GLY A 24 8.05 -14.14 -4.02
CA GLY A 24 9.37 -14.43 -4.55
C GLY A 24 9.57 -14.06 -6.01
N ARG A 25 8.58 -13.44 -6.62
CA ARG A 25 8.70 -12.97 -8.00
C ARG A 25 9.43 -11.64 -8.05
N ASP A 26 10.45 -11.58 -8.88
CA ASP A 26 11.16 -10.32 -9.16
C ASP A 26 10.48 -9.63 -10.34
N GLY A 27 10.05 -8.42 -10.16
CA GLY A 27 9.40 -7.71 -11.26
C GLY A 27 8.89 -6.34 -10.86
N GLY A 28 8.93 -6.04 -9.58
CA GLY A 28 8.56 -4.73 -9.11
C GLY A 28 7.08 -4.44 -9.10
N ILE A 29 6.24 -5.44 -9.39
CA ILE A 29 4.79 -5.30 -9.30
C ILE A 29 4.27 -6.41 -8.41
N ASP A 30 3.69 -6.04 -7.26
CA ASP A 30 3.13 -7.02 -6.34
C ASP A 30 1.61 -7.07 -6.41
N ILE A 31 0.97 -5.91 -6.59
CA ILE A 31 -0.48 -5.82 -6.68
C ILE A 31 -0.84 -4.87 -7.83
N ILE A 32 -1.86 -5.23 -8.59
CA ILE A 32 -2.51 -4.33 -9.55
C ILE A 32 -3.96 -4.20 -9.15
N MET A 33 -4.46 -2.97 -9.10
CA MET A 33 -5.84 -2.71 -8.72
C MET A 33 -6.42 -1.54 -9.50
N TYR A 34 -7.73 -1.42 -9.42
CA TYR A 34 -8.51 -0.38 -10.12
C TYR A 34 -9.57 0.18 -9.18
N THR A 35 -10.17 1.29 -9.59
CA THR A 35 -11.28 1.90 -8.83
C THR A 35 -12.64 1.36 -9.25
N ASP A 36 -12.71 0.58 -10.34
CA ASP A 36 -13.95 -0.01 -10.84
C ASP A 36 -13.84 -1.54 -10.88
N PRO A 37 -14.97 -2.26 -10.82
CA PRO A 37 -14.95 -3.73 -10.66
C PRO A 37 -14.30 -4.49 -11.81
N LEU A 38 -14.37 -3.97 -13.03
CA LEU A 38 -13.89 -4.67 -14.22
C LEU A 38 -12.52 -4.17 -14.69
N GLY A 39 -11.97 -3.14 -14.03
CA GLY A 39 -10.70 -2.59 -14.41
C GLY A 39 -10.70 -1.91 -15.77
N THR A 40 -11.85 -1.31 -16.13
CA THR A 40 -12.02 -0.67 -17.44
C THR A 40 -11.75 0.82 -17.44
N LYS A 41 -11.63 1.42 -16.25
CA LYS A 41 -11.43 2.86 -16.10
C LYS A 41 -10.05 3.15 -15.52
N PRO A 42 -9.35 4.17 -16.03
CA PRO A 42 -8.13 4.62 -15.39
C PRO A 42 -8.45 5.29 -14.04
N PRO A 43 -7.48 5.38 -13.13
CA PRO A 43 -6.11 4.90 -13.30
C PRO A 43 -5.99 3.40 -13.00
N ARG A 44 -4.98 2.79 -13.66
CA ARG A 44 -4.45 1.53 -13.17
C ARG A 44 -3.49 1.85 -12.03
N ILE A 45 -3.62 1.14 -10.90
CA ILE A 45 -2.81 1.40 -9.72
C ILE A 45 -1.85 0.23 -9.53
N ILE A 46 -0.57 0.53 -9.53
CA ILE A 46 0.52 -0.44 -9.40
C ILE A 46 1.10 -0.31 -8.02
N VAL A 47 1.09 -1.40 -7.25
CA VAL A 47 1.53 -1.42 -5.86
C VAL A 47 2.76 -2.30 -5.74
N GLN A 48 3.81 -1.76 -5.14
CA GLN A 48 5.00 -2.48 -4.72
C GLN A 48 4.97 -2.61 -3.22
N VAL A 49 5.28 -3.81 -2.71
CA VAL A 49 5.32 -4.09 -1.27
C VAL A 49 6.70 -4.57 -0.89
N LYS A 50 7.25 -4.02 0.18
CA LYS A 50 8.56 -4.45 0.69
C LYS A 50 8.49 -4.66 2.20
N HIS A 51 8.70 -5.89 2.62
CA HIS A 51 8.72 -6.23 4.04
C HIS A 51 10.15 -6.15 4.56
N ARG A 52 10.52 -4.99 5.10
CA ARG A 52 11.84 -4.73 5.70
C ARG A 52 11.69 -3.80 6.89
N PRO A 53 11.33 -4.33 8.07
CA PRO A 53 11.01 -3.49 9.23
C PRO A 53 12.17 -2.65 9.75
N ASP A 54 13.41 -3.07 9.50
CA ASP A 54 14.60 -2.43 10.08
C ASP A 54 15.43 -1.66 9.04
N SER A 55 14.87 -1.37 7.87
CA SER A 55 15.64 -0.67 6.83
C SER A 55 14.77 0.32 6.07
N SER A 56 15.44 1.31 5.49
CA SER A 56 14.80 2.33 4.66
C SER A 56 14.81 1.90 3.19
N VAL A 57 13.71 2.18 2.50
CA VAL A 57 13.60 1.96 1.05
C VAL A 57 14.46 2.98 0.33
N PRO A 58 15.40 2.55 -0.53
CA PRO A 58 16.26 3.47 -1.26
C PRO A 58 15.57 4.03 -2.51
N SER A 59 16.17 5.07 -3.08
CA SER A 59 15.65 5.70 -4.31
C SER A 59 15.57 4.75 -5.50
N ASP A 60 16.46 3.77 -5.58
CA ASP A 60 16.47 2.79 -6.67
C ASP A 60 15.15 2.01 -6.74
N ASP A 61 14.57 1.68 -5.59
CA ASP A 61 13.31 0.95 -5.55
C ASP A 61 12.16 1.81 -6.09
N ILE A 62 12.20 3.12 -5.82
CA ILE A 62 11.21 4.04 -6.37
C ILE A 62 11.37 4.15 -7.88
N GLN A 63 12.60 4.21 -8.37
CA GLN A 63 12.88 4.23 -9.81
C GLN A 63 12.32 2.99 -10.50
N ARG A 64 12.45 1.81 -9.88
CA ARG A 64 11.87 0.58 -10.42
C ARG A 64 10.36 0.65 -10.51
N LEU A 65 9.72 1.17 -9.47
CA LEU A 65 8.26 1.37 -9.51
C LEU A 65 7.87 2.29 -10.66
N VAL A 66 8.54 3.42 -10.82
CA VAL A 66 8.31 4.33 -11.94
C VAL A 66 8.46 3.61 -13.27
N GLY A 67 9.46 2.75 -13.38
CA GLY A 67 9.70 1.97 -14.60
C GLY A 67 8.58 1.00 -14.97
N THR A 68 7.74 0.59 -14.00
CA THR A 68 6.60 -0.28 -14.26
C THR A 68 5.35 0.51 -14.68
N MET A 69 5.35 1.82 -14.49
CA MET A 69 4.20 2.68 -14.77
C MET A 69 4.21 3.10 -16.23
N LYS A 70 3.86 2.16 -17.10
CA LYS A 70 3.99 2.32 -18.56
C LYS A 70 2.89 3.20 -19.19
N ARG A 71 1.74 3.29 -18.55
CA ARG A 71 0.62 4.10 -19.02
C ARG A 71 0.69 5.49 -18.40
N ASP A 72 0.36 6.51 -19.14
CA ASP A 72 0.43 7.90 -18.66
C ASP A 72 -0.43 8.14 -17.42
N SER A 73 -1.57 7.45 -17.33
CA SER A 73 -2.50 7.59 -16.21
C SER A 73 -2.17 6.68 -15.02
N ASP A 74 -1.13 5.83 -15.10
CA ASP A 74 -0.78 4.92 -14.00
C ASP A 74 -0.47 5.69 -12.72
N VAL A 75 -0.94 5.14 -11.60
CA VAL A 75 -0.63 5.61 -10.25
C VAL A 75 0.19 4.52 -9.56
N GLY A 76 1.24 4.93 -8.86
CA GLY A 76 2.08 4.02 -8.10
C GLY A 76 1.85 4.16 -6.60
N ILE A 77 1.88 3.04 -5.90
CA ILE A 77 1.88 3.01 -4.44
C ILE A 77 3.02 2.11 -4.00
N PHE A 78 3.87 2.62 -3.12
CA PHE A 78 4.92 1.82 -2.51
C PHE A 78 4.62 1.68 -1.03
N VAL A 79 4.48 0.44 -0.55
CA VAL A 79 4.19 0.13 0.85
C VAL A 79 5.36 -0.62 1.45
N THR A 80 5.84 -0.16 2.58
CA THR A 80 6.93 -0.83 3.30
C THR A 80 6.58 -1.02 4.77
N SER A 81 7.10 -2.10 5.35
CA SER A 81 7.03 -2.31 6.80
C SER A 81 8.13 -1.55 7.55
N GLY A 82 9.00 -0.86 6.85
CA GLY A 82 10.01 0.05 7.40
C GLY A 82 9.65 1.49 7.09
N ASP A 83 10.63 2.25 6.65
CA ASP A 83 10.44 3.64 6.24
C ASP A 83 11.07 3.90 4.87
N PHE A 84 11.02 5.14 4.43
CA PHE A 84 11.64 5.58 3.18
C PHE A 84 12.82 6.50 3.47
N SER A 85 13.90 6.31 2.73
CA SER A 85 15.02 7.25 2.79
C SER A 85 14.62 8.61 2.22
N ASN A 86 15.33 9.66 2.61
CA ASN A 86 15.08 10.99 2.04
C ASN A 86 15.28 11.00 0.51
N PRO A 87 16.32 10.36 -0.04
CA PRO A 87 16.43 10.24 -1.51
C PRO A 87 15.23 9.55 -2.15
N ALA A 88 14.66 8.52 -1.50
CA ALA A 88 13.46 7.86 -2.04
C ALA A 88 12.27 8.79 -2.09
N LYS A 89 12.03 9.56 -1.02
CA LYS A 89 10.95 10.55 -0.97
C LYS A 89 11.13 11.61 -2.05
N GLN A 90 12.36 12.05 -2.26
CA GLN A 90 12.67 13.04 -3.30
C GLN A 90 12.45 12.46 -4.69
N GLU A 91 12.88 11.22 -4.91
CA GLU A 91 12.68 10.54 -6.20
C GLU A 91 11.20 10.47 -6.55
N ALA A 92 10.35 10.13 -5.58
CA ALA A 92 8.90 10.06 -5.79
C ALA A 92 8.33 11.44 -6.17
N ARG A 93 8.75 12.50 -5.47
CA ARG A 93 8.28 13.86 -5.75
C ARG A 93 8.70 14.36 -7.13
N LEU A 94 9.91 14.03 -7.56
CA LEU A 94 10.50 14.55 -8.78
C LEU A 94 10.24 13.67 -10.01
N SER A 95 9.57 12.51 -9.83
CA SER A 95 9.37 11.54 -10.90
C SER A 95 8.45 12.02 -12.02
N GLY A 96 7.63 13.03 -11.77
CA GLY A 96 6.57 13.45 -12.70
C GLY A 96 5.37 12.51 -12.70
N LYS A 97 5.36 11.50 -11.85
CA LYS A 97 4.29 10.52 -11.70
C LYS A 97 3.59 10.69 -10.38
N HIS A 98 2.33 10.24 -10.31
CA HIS A 98 1.63 10.20 -9.02
C HIS A 98 2.05 8.95 -8.27
N ILE A 99 2.80 9.12 -7.20
CA ILE A 99 3.29 8.03 -6.35
C ILE A 99 2.96 8.33 -4.90
N GLU A 100 2.26 7.39 -4.24
CA GLU A 100 1.99 7.43 -2.82
C GLU A 100 2.97 6.51 -2.09
N LEU A 101 3.56 7.02 -1.02
CA LEU A 101 4.46 6.27 -0.17
C LEU A 101 3.76 5.97 1.15
N ILE A 102 3.69 4.69 1.49
CA ILE A 102 3.06 4.23 2.73
C ILE A 102 4.13 3.50 3.54
N ASP A 103 4.66 4.18 4.56
CA ASP A 103 5.56 3.55 5.52
C ASP A 103 4.75 2.77 6.56
N PHE A 104 5.43 2.14 7.52
CA PHE A 104 4.75 1.31 8.48
C PHE A 104 3.80 2.09 9.38
N ASP A 105 4.19 3.28 9.81
CA ASP A 105 3.33 4.12 10.65
C ASP A 105 2.04 4.48 9.92
N ARG A 106 2.16 4.90 8.66
CA ARG A 106 1.00 5.21 7.83
C ARG A 106 0.14 3.96 7.58
N PHE A 107 0.79 2.81 7.36
CA PHE A 107 0.08 1.55 7.17
C PHE A 107 -0.78 1.21 8.38
N ILE A 108 -0.22 1.31 9.59
CA ILE A 108 -0.94 1.01 10.82
C ILE A 108 -2.12 1.98 11.01
N ASN A 109 -1.93 3.26 10.73
CA ASN A 109 -3.00 4.25 10.83
C ASN A 109 -4.15 3.92 9.85
N LEU A 110 -3.81 3.56 8.63
CA LEU A 110 -4.82 3.16 7.63
C LEU A 110 -5.52 1.86 8.01
N TRP A 111 -4.80 0.90 8.59
CA TRP A 111 -5.39 -0.34 9.07
C TRP A 111 -6.44 -0.09 10.14
N GLN A 112 -6.11 0.76 11.13
CA GLN A 112 -7.05 1.14 12.18
C GLN A 112 -8.28 1.85 11.60
N GLU A 113 -8.05 2.77 10.67
CA GLU A 113 -9.11 3.57 10.06
C GLU A 113 -10.10 2.71 9.27
N HIS A 114 -9.63 1.65 8.63
CA HIS A 114 -10.46 0.79 7.77
C HIS A 114 -10.82 -0.55 8.41
N TYR A 115 -10.43 -0.76 9.65
CA TYR A 115 -10.60 -2.05 10.34
C TYR A 115 -12.05 -2.55 10.32
N ASN A 116 -12.99 -1.67 10.57
CA ASN A 116 -14.41 -2.02 10.64
C ASN A 116 -15.01 -2.43 9.28
N LYS A 117 -14.32 -2.13 8.18
CA LYS A 117 -14.76 -2.52 6.84
C LYS A 117 -14.19 -3.87 6.42
N MET A 118 -13.37 -4.50 7.25
CA MET A 118 -12.74 -5.77 6.97
C MET A 118 -13.62 -6.92 7.42
N ASP A 119 -13.51 -8.07 6.73
CA ASP A 119 -14.11 -9.31 7.19
C ASP A 119 -13.27 -9.94 8.34
N ASP A 120 -13.76 -11.02 8.94
CA ASP A 120 -13.09 -11.64 10.08
C ASP A 120 -11.72 -12.19 9.70
N LYS A 121 -11.57 -12.74 8.52
CA LYS A 121 -10.29 -13.27 8.05
C LYS A 121 -9.26 -12.15 7.92
N GLN A 122 -9.66 -11.02 7.34
CA GLN A 122 -8.79 -9.86 7.20
C GLN A 122 -8.42 -9.27 8.57
N LYS A 123 -9.40 -9.11 9.46
CA LYS A 123 -9.15 -8.60 10.81
C LYS A 123 -8.15 -9.47 11.56
N ASN A 124 -8.20 -10.78 11.36
CA ASN A 124 -7.31 -11.71 12.05
C ASN A 124 -5.85 -11.60 11.61
N MET A 125 -5.57 -10.99 10.47
CA MET A 125 -4.19 -10.77 10.02
C MET A 125 -3.45 -9.80 10.92
N LEU A 126 -4.17 -8.81 11.49
CA LEU A 126 -3.64 -7.86 12.46
C LEU A 126 -4.80 -7.41 13.34
N PRO A 127 -5.16 -8.22 14.35
CA PRO A 127 -6.34 -7.93 15.17
C PRO A 127 -6.13 -6.71 16.05
N LEU A 128 -7.19 -5.89 16.13
CA LEU A 128 -7.22 -4.71 16.98
C LEU A 128 -8.29 -4.91 18.04
N GLN A 129 -8.01 -4.42 19.24
CA GLN A 129 -8.96 -4.44 20.33
C GLN A 129 -9.31 -3.02 20.73
N PRO A 130 -10.60 -2.74 20.96
CA PRO A 130 -11.00 -1.41 21.41
C PRO A 130 -10.48 -1.13 22.81
N ILE A 131 -10.04 0.10 23.02
CA ILE A 131 -9.67 0.60 24.34
C ILE A 131 -10.66 1.68 24.70
N TYR A 132 -11.30 1.53 25.86
CA TYR A 132 -12.30 2.48 26.32
C TYR A 132 -11.67 3.44 27.30
N PHE A 133 -11.93 4.71 27.12
CA PHE A 133 -11.51 5.76 28.03
C PHE A 133 -12.75 6.37 28.69
N LEU A 134 -12.60 6.76 29.95
CA LEU A 134 -13.66 7.49 30.62
C LEU A 134 -13.76 8.88 29.97
N GLY A 135 -14.97 9.20 29.48
CA GLY A 135 -15.22 10.52 28.96
C GLY A 135 -15.37 11.54 30.09
N VAL A 136 -14.98 12.75 29.81
CA VAL A 136 -15.21 13.88 30.71
C VAL A 136 -16.32 14.71 30.13
N ASN A 137 -17.44 14.80 30.83
CA ASN A 137 -18.56 15.66 30.45
C ASN A 137 -18.31 17.07 30.97
N GLU A 138 -18.26 18.00 30.06
CA GLU A 138 -18.11 19.40 30.41
C GLU A 138 -19.38 20.18 30.18
#